data_d52d9324f6bd869817f62df78e76b3fe
#
_entry.id   d52d9324f6bd869817f62df78e76b3fe
#
_cell.length_a   1.000
_cell.length_b   1.000
_cell.length_c   1.000
_cell.angle_alpha   90.00
_cell.angle_beta   90.00
_cell.angle_gamma   90.00
#
_symmetry.space_group_name_H-M   'P 1'
#
loop_
_entity.id
_entity.type
_entity.pdbx_description
1 polymer ?
#
loop_
_entity_poly.entity_id
_entity_poly.type
_entity_poly.pdbx_seq_one_letter_code
_entity_poly.pdbx_strand_id
1 'polypeptide(L)'
;ATQWSMFETNLNNLKPTLVVVQADIAPDPDALIHILSRISAWKGVAVVILPATHRDFKGAFERVDTVRGVYFAPVNWIEIFQAAYGSAITERARLSQTAPMQQTMTSFASASNSAFITGTKRIAVLSHAGGVGCSTIAENLAYELAVRMSVKTLLVSMGLPPAAAPHLKLRYLPNLTEYFDHPGKSSFQAAIQRLEMLEVLLAPESSLEYMKILEVSAKGTGEGTINGMLIDSEDGRYAAIVMDVPASEDLWMGHSIVFANTALIVARPTLADLAATRHTLTLLLSGMRSEKRLAKESIYLVLNQFTDRSGFTPRSFQDELAGTVGWAPPIAAVLPYEPGVAQAQDNGIPPVTRI
;
A
#
# COMPACT_ATOMS: atom_id res chain seq x y z
N ALA A 1 -23.67 28.36 -1.33
CA ALA A 1 -23.84 27.05 -1.99
C ALA A 1 -23.94 25.97 -0.92
N THR A 2 -24.89 25.06 -1.04
CA THR A 2 -25.00 23.90 -0.17
C THR A 2 -23.89 22.90 -0.50
N GLN A 3 -23.51 22.02 0.43
CA GLN A 3 -22.53 20.95 0.17
C GLN A 3 -22.96 20.11 -1.03
N TRP A 4 -24.28 19.89 -1.20
CA TRP A 4 -24.85 19.19 -2.32
C TRP A 4 -24.57 19.86 -3.67
N SER A 5 -24.82 21.16 -3.81
CA SER A 5 -24.57 21.90 -5.05
C SER A 5 -23.08 21.95 -5.43
N MET A 6 -22.20 21.96 -4.42
CA MET A 6 -20.75 21.86 -4.65
C MET A 6 -20.37 20.46 -5.14
N PHE A 7 -20.96 19.42 -4.55
CA PHE A 7 -20.74 18.03 -4.99
C PHE A 7 -21.16 17.84 -6.45
N GLU A 8 -22.37 18.27 -6.83
CA GLU A 8 -22.85 18.19 -8.22
C GLU A 8 -21.95 18.94 -9.20
N THR A 9 -21.54 20.15 -8.84
CA THR A 9 -20.66 20.97 -9.67
C THR A 9 -19.31 20.29 -9.85
N ASN A 10 -18.69 19.81 -8.77
CA ASN A 10 -17.40 19.13 -8.83
C ASN A 10 -17.47 17.82 -9.62
N LEU A 11 -18.53 17.03 -9.43
CA LEU A 11 -18.72 15.78 -10.15
C LEU A 11 -18.79 16.00 -11.67
N ASN A 12 -19.53 17.01 -12.11
CA ASN A 12 -19.68 17.34 -13.52
C ASN A 12 -18.39 17.93 -14.13
N ASN A 13 -17.65 18.72 -13.37
CA ASN A 13 -16.43 19.40 -13.85
C ASN A 13 -15.23 18.46 -13.88
N LEU A 14 -15.03 17.66 -12.82
CA LEU A 14 -13.87 16.80 -12.65
C LEU A 14 -14.00 15.46 -13.35
N LYS A 15 -15.24 14.98 -13.57
CA LYS A 15 -15.54 13.66 -14.17
C LYS A 15 -14.69 12.54 -13.57
N PRO A 16 -14.70 12.37 -12.23
CA PRO A 16 -13.79 11.45 -11.55
C PRO A 16 -14.03 10.00 -11.94
N THR A 17 -12.96 9.21 -12.02
CA THR A 17 -13.05 7.76 -12.29
C THR A 17 -13.67 7.01 -11.12
N LEU A 18 -13.45 7.50 -9.90
CA LEU A 18 -14.03 6.95 -8.67
C LEU A 18 -14.65 8.06 -7.83
N VAL A 19 -15.83 7.79 -7.32
CA VAL A 19 -16.57 8.65 -6.38
C VAL A 19 -16.79 7.86 -5.09
N VAL A 20 -16.31 8.37 -3.98
CA VAL A 20 -16.71 7.88 -2.66
C VAL A 20 -17.59 8.95 -2.03
N VAL A 21 -18.83 8.61 -1.75
CA VAL A 21 -19.82 9.58 -1.29
C VAL A 21 -20.58 9.07 -0.07
N GLN A 22 -20.74 9.93 0.92
CA GLN A 22 -21.61 9.67 2.05
C GLN A 22 -23.03 10.15 1.71
N ALA A 23 -24.02 9.29 1.90
CA ALA A 23 -25.37 9.54 1.35
C ALA A 23 -26.11 10.72 2.00
N ASP A 24 -25.70 11.15 3.18
CA ASP A 24 -26.26 12.31 3.89
C ASP A 24 -25.88 13.67 3.27
N ILE A 25 -24.96 13.69 2.28
CA ILE A 25 -24.69 14.90 1.50
C ILE A 25 -25.85 15.28 0.58
N ALA A 26 -26.64 14.30 0.15
CA ALA A 26 -27.78 14.49 -0.72
C ALA A 26 -29.04 14.91 0.07
N PRO A 27 -29.92 15.69 -0.53
CA PRO A 27 -31.21 16.05 0.10
C PRO A 27 -32.10 14.83 0.33
N ASP A 28 -32.00 13.83 -0.53
CA ASP A 28 -32.68 12.55 -0.44
C ASP A 28 -31.88 11.46 -1.21
N PRO A 29 -32.11 10.15 -0.93
CA PRO A 29 -31.41 9.05 -1.60
C PRO A 29 -31.66 9.00 -3.11
N ASP A 30 -32.83 9.37 -3.60
CA ASP A 30 -33.18 9.30 -5.02
C ASP A 30 -32.37 10.34 -5.82
N ALA A 31 -32.15 11.53 -5.27
CA ALA A 31 -31.29 12.55 -5.87
C ALA A 31 -29.84 12.02 -6.04
N LEU A 32 -29.33 11.31 -5.04
CA LEU A 32 -28.00 10.71 -5.12
C LEU A 32 -27.95 9.59 -6.17
N ILE A 33 -28.95 8.70 -6.19
CA ILE A 33 -29.07 7.63 -7.18
C ILE A 33 -29.08 8.21 -8.61
N HIS A 34 -29.87 9.28 -8.84
CA HIS A 34 -29.95 9.93 -10.13
C HIS A 34 -28.59 10.48 -10.59
N ILE A 35 -27.86 11.14 -9.70
CA ILE A 35 -26.52 11.66 -10.01
C ILE A 35 -25.52 10.54 -10.27
N LEU A 36 -25.50 9.50 -9.42
CA LEU A 36 -24.58 8.38 -9.59
C LEU A 36 -24.82 7.62 -10.89
N SER A 37 -26.06 7.52 -11.36
CA SER A 37 -26.36 6.92 -12.65
C SER A 37 -25.72 7.67 -13.83
N ARG A 38 -25.52 8.98 -13.72
CA ARG A 38 -24.89 9.82 -14.75
C ARG A 38 -23.37 9.59 -14.86
N ILE A 39 -22.73 9.05 -13.84
CA ILE A 39 -21.28 8.78 -13.83
C ILE A 39 -20.90 7.80 -14.94
N SER A 40 -21.82 6.93 -15.37
CA SER A 40 -21.62 6.02 -16.50
C SER A 40 -21.21 6.72 -17.77
N ALA A 41 -21.62 7.97 -17.98
CA ALA A 41 -21.32 8.74 -19.19
C ALA A 41 -19.81 8.97 -19.42
N TRP A 42 -19.00 8.94 -18.36
CA TRP A 42 -17.54 9.02 -18.44
C TRP A 42 -16.83 7.80 -17.82
N LYS A 43 -17.54 6.67 -17.70
CA LYS A 43 -17.03 5.41 -17.17
C LYS A 43 -16.54 5.47 -15.72
N GLY A 44 -17.08 6.39 -14.94
CA GLY A 44 -16.81 6.48 -13.51
C GLY A 44 -17.52 5.38 -12.73
N VAL A 45 -17.00 5.07 -11.55
CA VAL A 45 -17.59 4.16 -10.57
C VAL A 45 -17.80 4.86 -9.24
N ALA A 46 -18.75 4.38 -8.43
CA ALA A 46 -19.07 4.96 -7.14
C ALA A 46 -19.04 3.94 -6.01
N VAL A 47 -18.66 4.41 -4.84
CA VAL A 47 -18.82 3.73 -3.56
C VAL A 47 -19.69 4.61 -2.67
N VAL A 48 -20.75 4.05 -2.11
CA VAL A 48 -21.71 4.79 -1.29
C VAL A 48 -21.58 4.39 0.17
N ILE A 49 -21.50 5.37 1.05
CA ILE A 49 -21.50 5.18 2.50
C ILE A 49 -22.86 5.61 3.02
N LEU A 50 -23.60 4.69 3.61
CA LEU A 50 -24.90 4.92 4.20
C LEU A 50 -24.78 5.11 5.72
N PRO A 51 -25.49 6.10 6.31
CA PRO A 51 -25.75 6.11 7.73
C PRO A 51 -26.48 4.84 8.17
N ALA A 52 -26.25 4.38 9.39
CA ALA A 52 -26.90 3.18 9.92
C ALA A 52 -28.46 3.26 9.89
N THR A 53 -29.00 4.48 9.89
CA THR A 53 -30.44 4.77 9.81
C THR A 53 -31.03 4.56 8.41
N HIS A 54 -30.20 4.42 7.37
CA HIS A 54 -30.63 4.32 5.96
C HIS A 54 -30.37 2.93 5.36
N ARG A 55 -30.41 1.88 6.18
CA ARG A 55 -30.18 0.50 5.75
C ARG A 55 -31.12 0.02 4.64
N ASP A 56 -32.35 0.50 4.64
CA ASP A 56 -33.38 0.11 3.67
C ASP A 56 -33.04 0.54 2.23
N PHE A 57 -32.19 1.56 2.06
CA PHE A 57 -31.77 2.04 0.75
C PHE A 57 -30.60 1.26 0.12
N LYS A 58 -29.98 0.33 0.85
CA LYS A 58 -28.85 -0.47 0.33
C LYS A 58 -29.16 -1.10 -1.02
N GLY A 59 -30.28 -1.80 -1.13
CA GLY A 59 -30.68 -2.49 -2.35
C GLY A 59 -31.00 -1.53 -3.52
N ALA A 60 -31.38 -0.28 -3.25
CA ALA A 60 -31.60 0.72 -4.28
C ALA A 60 -30.27 1.17 -4.90
N PHE A 61 -29.26 1.43 -4.07
CA PHE A 61 -27.91 1.80 -4.55
C PHE A 61 -27.18 0.65 -5.24
N GLU A 62 -27.34 -0.58 -4.77
CA GLU A 62 -26.71 -1.77 -5.39
C GLU A 62 -27.24 -2.06 -6.81
N ARG A 63 -28.41 -1.54 -7.17
CA ARG A 63 -28.97 -1.65 -8.53
C ARG A 63 -28.42 -0.61 -9.50
N VAL A 64 -27.67 0.36 -9.03
CA VAL A 64 -27.07 1.40 -9.89
C VAL A 64 -25.79 0.83 -10.48
N ASP A 65 -25.74 0.67 -11.80
CA ASP A 65 -24.61 0.03 -12.53
C ASP A 65 -23.24 0.65 -12.25
N THR A 66 -23.19 1.89 -11.82
CA THR A 66 -21.94 2.58 -11.49
C THR A 66 -21.50 2.33 -10.05
N VAL A 67 -22.38 1.84 -9.16
CA VAL A 67 -22.05 1.60 -7.76
C VAL A 67 -21.35 0.24 -7.61
N ARG A 68 -20.16 0.23 -7.05
CA ARG A 68 -19.33 -0.95 -6.82
C ARG A 68 -19.30 -1.41 -5.37
N GLY A 69 -19.83 -0.62 -4.46
CA GLY A 69 -19.92 -0.99 -3.05
C GLY A 69 -20.83 -0.05 -2.28
N VAL A 70 -21.58 -0.60 -1.33
CA VAL A 70 -22.44 0.13 -0.39
C VAL A 70 -22.03 -0.29 1.02
N TYR A 71 -21.56 0.66 1.81
CA TYR A 71 -21.04 0.46 3.16
C TYR A 71 -21.87 1.22 4.18
N PHE A 72 -21.80 0.84 5.44
CA PHE A 72 -22.49 1.51 6.54
C PHE A 72 -21.50 2.20 7.46
N ALA A 73 -21.78 3.43 7.83
CA ALA A 73 -21.00 4.14 8.84
C ALA A 73 -21.17 3.49 10.24
N PRO A 74 -20.10 3.38 11.07
CA PRO A 74 -18.73 3.76 10.78
C PRO A 74 -18.07 2.82 9.76
N VAL A 75 -17.29 3.39 8.83
CA VAL A 75 -16.68 2.64 7.72
C VAL A 75 -15.25 2.22 8.03
N ASN A 76 -14.87 1.08 7.52
CA ASN A 76 -13.48 0.70 7.40
C ASN A 76 -12.90 1.24 6.08
N TRP A 77 -12.08 2.26 6.16
CA TRP A 77 -11.48 2.91 4.99
C TRP A 77 -10.65 1.97 4.13
N ILE A 78 -10.05 0.93 4.72
CA ILE A 78 -9.29 -0.08 3.98
C ILE A 78 -10.21 -0.88 3.05
N GLU A 79 -11.41 -1.26 3.50
CA GLU A 79 -12.41 -1.91 2.64
C GLU A 79 -12.79 -1.04 1.45
N ILE A 80 -12.99 0.26 1.69
CA ILE A 80 -13.34 1.22 0.64
C ILE A 80 -12.19 1.36 -0.35
N PHE A 81 -10.95 1.51 0.11
CA PHE A 81 -9.79 1.61 -0.77
C PHE A 81 -9.57 0.34 -1.59
N GLN A 82 -9.75 -0.84 -1.01
CA GLN A 82 -9.63 -2.10 -1.75
C GLN A 82 -10.69 -2.23 -2.83
N ALA A 83 -11.95 -1.90 -2.54
CA ALA A 83 -13.02 -1.92 -3.51
C ALA A 83 -12.79 -0.91 -4.65
N ALA A 84 -12.35 0.28 -4.30
CA ALA A 84 -12.02 1.36 -5.23
C ALA A 84 -10.89 0.98 -6.18
N TYR A 85 -9.78 0.49 -5.62
CA TYR A 85 -8.59 0.07 -6.37
C TYR A 85 -8.90 -1.10 -7.31
N GLY A 86 -9.63 -2.10 -6.80
CA GLY A 86 -10.08 -3.24 -7.61
C GLY A 86 -10.87 -2.82 -8.85
N SER A 87 -11.75 -1.85 -8.70
CA SER A 87 -12.58 -1.33 -9.79
C SER A 87 -11.78 -0.51 -10.81
N ALA A 88 -10.85 0.32 -10.34
CA ALA A 88 -9.99 1.14 -11.21
C ALA A 88 -9.02 0.30 -12.06
N ILE A 89 -8.41 -0.75 -11.50
CA ILE A 89 -7.53 -1.65 -12.26
C ILE A 89 -8.30 -2.44 -13.30
N THR A 90 -9.48 -2.96 -12.97
CA THR A 90 -10.29 -3.74 -13.90
C THR A 90 -10.71 -2.92 -15.12
N GLU A 91 -11.07 -1.65 -14.92
CA GLU A 91 -11.43 -0.76 -16.01
C GLU A 91 -10.21 -0.36 -16.87
N ARG A 92 -9.05 -0.12 -16.25
CA ARG A 92 -7.80 0.16 -16.99
C ARG A 92 -7.30 -1.05 -17.78
N ALA A 93 -7.39 -2.26 -17.22
CA ALA A 93 -7.06 -3.50 -17.93
C ALA A 93 -7.98 -3.75 -19.13
N ARG A 94 -9.27 -3.42 -19.01
CA ARG A 94 -10.24 -3.50 -20.10
C ARG A 94 -9.96 -2.51 -21.22
N LEU A 95 -9.46 -1.32 -20.90
CA LEU A 95 -9.06 -0.31 -21.88
C LEU A 95 -7.76 -0.65 -22.61
N SER A 96 -6.84 -1.39 -21.97
CA SER A 96 -5.57 -1.82 -22.58
C SER A 96 -5.69 -3.07 -23.46
N GLN A 97 -6.77 -3.84 -23.38
CA GLN A 97 -7.00 -5.03 -24.20
C GLN A 97 -7.49 -4.73 -25.63
N THR A 98 -7.67 -3.48 -26.02
CA THR A 98 -8.12 -3.07 -27.35
C THR A 98 -7.00 -2.82 -28.37
N ALA A 99 -5.73 -3.09 -28.04
CA ALA A 99 -4.62 -3.05 -28.99
C ALA A 99 -4.02 -4.46 -29.17
N PRO A 100 -3.89 -4.98 -30.40
CA PRO A 100 -3.28 -6.28 -30.62
C PRO A 100 -1.77 -6.20 -30.40
N MET A 101 -1.28 -6.79 -29.32
CA MET A 101 0.15 -6.98 -29.08
C MET A 101 0.60 -8.29 -29.72
N GLN A 102 1.39 -8.19 -30.80
CA GLN A 102 2.19 -9.29 -31.29
C GLN A 102 3.26 -9.65 -30.24
N GLN A 103 3.16 -10.86 -29.72
CA GLN A 103 4.17 -11.45 -28.84
C GLN A 103 5.40 -11.84 -29.65
N THR A 104 6.51 -11.16 -29.44
CA THR A 104 7.83 -11.66 -29.85
C THR A 104 8.45 -12.33 -28.63
N MET A 105 8.43 -13.66 -28.61
CA MET A 105 9.21 -14.47 -27.66
C MET A 105 10.68 -14.39 -28.03
N THR A 106 11.50 -13.76 -27.19
CA THR A 106 12.95 -13.98 -27.18
C THR A 106 13.32 -14.72 -25.91
N SER A 107 13.82 -15.92 -26.12
CA SER A 107 14.38 -16.81 -25.11
C SER A 107 15.60 -16.19 -24.45
N PHE A 108 15.58 -16.05 -23.12
CA PHE A 108 16.79 -15.86 -22.32
C PHE A 108 17.07 -17.12 -21.52
N ALA A 109 18.01 -17.91 -22.03
CA ALA A 109 18.67 -18.93 -21.25
C ALA A 109 19.91 -18.32 -20.61
N SER A 110 19.91 -18.18 -19.30
CA SER A 110 21.09 -18.25 -18.47
C SER A 110 20.67 -18.72 -17.09
N ALA A 111 21.13 -19.91 -16.77
CA ALA A 111 20.88 -20.58 -15.51
C ALA A 111 21.68 -19.92 -14.40
N SER A 112 21.02 -19.21 -13.54
CA SER A 112 21.40 -18.98 -12.15
C SER A 112 20.20 -19.29 -11.29
N ASN A 113 20.41 -19.89 -10.12
CA ASN A 113 19.40 -20.40 -9.19
C ASN A 113 18.41 -19.32 -8.70
N SER A 114 17.67 -18.70 -9.60
CA SER A 114 16.57 -17.84 -9.27
C SER A 114 15.35 -18.73 -9.04
N ALA A 115 14.90 -18.84 -7.79
CA ALA A 115 13.57 -19.31 -7.49
C ALA A 115 12.58 -18.59 -8.41
N PHE A 116 11.78 -19.34 -9.16
CA PHE A 116 10.86 -18.78 -10.14
C PHE A 116 9.85 -17.85 -9.44
N ILE A 117 10.11 -16.54 -9.48
CA ILE A 117 9.14 -15.54 -9.06
C ILE A 117 8.21 -15.32 -10.25
N THR A 118 7.06 -15.97 -10.23
CA THR A 118 6.01 -15.72 -11.22
C THR A 118 5.28 -14.43 -10.86
N GLY A 119 5.47 -13.37 -11.63
CA GLY A 119 4.89 -12.05 -11.42
C GLY A 119 5.66 -11.19 -10.40
N THR A 120 5.36 -9.90 -10.35
CA THR A 120 5.96 -8.96 -9.39
C THR A 120 5.53 -9.27 -7.95
N LYS A 121 6.47 -9.46 -7.04
CA LYS A 121 6.22 -9.53 -5.60
C LYS A 121 6.12 -8.12 -5.03
N ARG A 122 4.94 -7.76 -4.52
CA ARG A 122 4.65 -6.46 -3.89
C ARG A 122 4.52 -6.68 -2.40
N ILE A 123 5.57 -6.32 -1.67
CA ILE A 123 5.75 -6.65 -0.26
C ILE A 123 5.56 -5.39 0.57
N ALA A 124 4.52 -5.33 1.39
CA ALA A 124 4.37 -4.29 2.40
C ALA A 124 5.01 -4.73 3.72
N VAL A 125 5.99 -3.96 4.19
CA VAL A 125 6.60 -4.12 5.51
C VAL A 125 5.98 -3.09 6.43
N LEU A 126 5.24 -3.51 7.44
CA LEU A 126 4.38 -2.64 8.22
C LEU A 126 4.27 -3.03 9.69
N SER A 127 3.92 -2.05 10.53
CA SER A 127 3.56 -2.21 11.93
C SER A 127 2.76 -0.99 12.40
N HIS A 128 1.91 -1.15 13.43
CA HIS A 128 1.33 -0.02 14.14
C HIS A 128 2.17 0.44 15.34
N ALA A 129 3.27 -0.24 15.62
CA ALA A 129 4.22 0.16 16.65
C ALA A 129 5.42 0.86 16.02
N GLY A 130 5.77 2.04 16.52
CA GLY A 130 6.98 2.75 16.11
C GLY A 130 8.25 2.09 16.65
N GLY A 131 9.37 2.21 15.92
CA GLY A 131 10.68 1.74 16.36
C GLY A 131 10.87 0.22 16.42
N VAL A 132 9.98 -0.55 15.83
CA VAL A 132 10.09 -2.01 15.76
C VAL A 132 11.06 -2.51 14.69
N GLY A 133 11.52 -1.61 13.79
CA GLY A 133 12.49 -1.90 12.75
C GLY A 133 11.91 -2.17 11.37
N CYS A 134 10.70 -1.68 11.05
CA CYS A 134 10.10 -1.83 9.71
C CYS A 134 11.05 -1.34 8.61
N SER A 135 11.54 -0.11 8.70
CA SER A 135 12.47 0.46 7.72
C SER A 135 13.75 -0.37 7.60
N THR A 136 14.33 -0.77 8.73
CA THR A 136 15.52 -1.65 8.75
C THR A 136 15.27 -2.94 7.97
N ILE A 137 14.13 -3.59 8.20
CA ILE A 137 13.78 -4.86 7.54
C ILE A 137 13.48 -4.64 6.06
N ALA A 138 12.71 -3.60 5.71
CA ALA A 138 12.38 -3.28 4.33
C ALA A 138 13.64 -2.99 3.49
N GLU A 139 14.53 -2.14 4.01
CA GLU A 139 15.78 -1.77 3.35
C GLU A 139 16.72 -2.98 3.15
N ASN A 140 16.91 -3.78 4.20
CA ASN A 140 17.78 -4.96 4.11
C ASN A 140 17.18 -6.05 3.21
N LEU A 141 15.88 -6.26 3.24
CA LEU A 141 15.20 -7.18 2.33
C LEU A 141 15.36 -6.73 0.87
N ALA A 142 15.12 -5.44 0.58
CA ALA A 142 15.27 -4.90 -0.76
C ALA A 142 16.73 -4.98 -1.25
N TYR A 143 17.67 -4.67 -0.37
CA TYR A 143 19.11 -4.79 -0.67
C TYR A 143 19.52 -6.23 -0.95
N GLU A 144 19.10 -7.18 -0.12
CA GLU A 144 19.40 -8.62 -0.30
C GLU A 144 18.86 -9.14 -1.63
N LEU A 145 17.60 -8.83 -1.95
CA LEU A 145 16.99 -9.22 -3.22
C LEU A 145 17.73 -8.61 -4.41
N ALA A 146 18.06 -7.33 -4.35
CA ALA A 146 18.68 -6.62 -5.46
C ALA A 146 20.16 -6.99 -5.65
N VAL A 147 20.95 -6.90 -4.60
CA VAL A 147 22.41 -6.97 -4.72
C VAL A 147 22.92 -8.42 -4.64
N ARG A 148 22.44 -9.20 -3.66
CA ARG A 148 22.92 -10.59 -3.48
C ARG A 148 22.19 -11.59 -4.35
N MET A 149 20.89 -11.42 -4.56
CA MET A 149 20.10 -12.33 -5.40
C MET A 149 19.98 -11.85 -6.85
N SER A 150 20.49 -10.66 -7.18
CA SER A 150 20.42 -10.06 -8.53
C SER A 150 19.01 -9.94 -9.09
N VAL A 151 18.06 -9.65 -8.21
CA VAL A 151 16.64 -9.48 -8.53
C VAL A 151 16.33 -7.99 -8.69
N LYS A 152 15.88 -7.54 -9.86
CA LYS A 152 15.52 -6.12 -10.05
C LYS A 152 14.42 -5.71 -9.04
N THR A 153 14.80 -4.89 -8.07
CA THR A 153 13.98 -4.54 -6.92
C THR A 153 13.77 -3.04 -6.82
N LEU A 154 12.55 -2.62 -6.50
CA LEU A 154 12.21 -1.27 -6.08
C LEU A 154 11.97 -1.24 -4.58
N LEU A 155 12.66 -0.36 -3.87
CA LEU A 155 12.32 0.04 -2.50
C LEU A 155 11.54 1.35 -2.54
N VAL A 156 10.34 1.36 -1.99
CA VAL A 156 9.53 2.58 -1.78
C VAL A 156 9.58 2.92 -0.29
N SER A 157 10.40 3.90 0.08
CA SER A 157 10.58 4.34 1.47
C SER A 157 9.63 5.48 1.76
N MET A 158 8.55 5.19 2.51
CA MET A 158 7.45 6.10 2.77
C MET A 158 7.53 6.78 4.15
N GLY A 159 8.53 6.44 4.95
CA GLY A 159 8.78 7.05 6.26
C GLY A 159 9.17 8.52 6.16
N LEU A 160 8.88 9.29 7.20
CA LEU A 160 9.25 10.70 7.31
C LEU A 160 10.02 10.93 8.62
N PRO A 161 11.29 11.39 8.55
CA PRO A 161 12.12 11.49 7.34
C PRO A 161 12.42 10.13 6.70
N PRO A 162 12.77 10.07 5.38
CA PRO A 162 13.04 8.80 4.72
C PRO A 162 14.34 8.18 5.23
N ALA A 163 14.21 7.14 6.07
CA ALA A 163 15.35 6.47 6.71
C ALA A 163 16.33 5.84 5.71
N ALA A 164 15.82 5.39 4.57
CA ALA A 164 16.64 4.80 3.52
C ALA A 164 17.70 5.76 2.95
N ALA A 165 17.49 7.07 3.00
CA ALA A 165 18.47 8.04 2.49
C ALA A 165 19.82 7.93 3.21
N PRO A 166 19.93 8.14 4.53
CA PRO A 166 21.20 7.97 5.24
C PRO A 166 21.66 6.51 5.32
N HIS A 167 20.76 5.54 5.48
CA HIS A 167 21.12 4.15 5.64
C HIS A 167 21.73 3.52 4.38
N LEU A 168 21.35 4.00 3.19
CA LEU A 168 21.87 3.54 1.91
C LEU A 168 22.81 4.55 1.24
N LYS A 169 23.22 5.61 1.94
CA LYS A 169 24.06 6.72 1.42
C LYS A 169 23.47 7.37 0.16
N LEU A 170 22.16 7.49 0.10
CA LEU A 170 21.47 8.17 -0.96
C LEU A 170 21.32 9.67 -0.63
N ARG A 171 21.06 10.47 -1.65
CA ARG A 171 20.67 11.87 -1.48
C ARG A 171 19.19 11.96 -1.13
N TYR A 172 18.73 13.05 -0.53
CA TYR A 172 17.29 13.28 -0.33
C TYR A 172 16.56 13.65 -1.62
N LEU A 173 17.28 14.04 -2.67
CA LEU A 173 16.75 14.31 -4.00
C LEU A 173 17.50 13.46 -5.05
N PRO A 174 16.84 13.05 -6.15
CA PRO A 174 15.40 13.16 -6.40
C PRO A 174 14.57 12.28 -5.46
N ASN A 175 13.30 12.64 -5.28
CA ASN A 175 12.37 11.91 -4.42
C ASN A 175 10.93 12.00 -5.00
N LEU A 176 9.94 11.59 -4.23
CA LEU A 176 8.53 11.59 -4.63
C LEU A 176 7.98 12.93 -5.13
N THR A 177 8.56 14.08 -4.75
CA THR A 177 8.09 15.39 -5.22
C THR A 177 8.17 15.51 -6.74
N GLU A 178 9.20 14.93 -7.38
CA GLU A 178 9.35 14.91 -8.84
C GLU A 178 8.13 14.27 -9.54
N TYR A 179 7.60 13.19 -8.95
CA TYR A 179 6.42 12.53 -9.49
C TYR A 179 5.14 13.34 -9.29
N PHE A 180 4.98 13.97 -8.12
CA PHE A 180 3.75 14.69 -7.80
C PHE A 180 3.67 16.06 -8.46
N ASP A 181 4.82 16.69 -8.74
CA ASP A 181 4.86 17.95 -9.48
C ASP A 181 4.50 17.77 -10.97
N HIS A 182 4.89 16.63 -11.55
CA HIS A 182 4.64 16.30 -12.96
C HIS A 182 4.24 14.84 -13.10
N PRO A 183 2.99 14.46 -12.79
CA PRO A 183 2.58 13.05 -12.78
C PRO A 183 2.79 12.32 -14.10
N GLY A 184 3.33 11.11 -14.03
CA GLY A 184 3.51 10.22 -15.18
C GLY A 184 4.77 9.36 -15.09
N LYS A 185 4.88 8.40 -16.00
CA LYS A 185 5.96 7.40 -16.01
C LYS A 185 7.38 7.99 -16.11
N SER A 186 7.56 9.07 -16.88
CA SER A 186 8.87 9.73 -17.01
C SER A 186 9.30 10.38 -15.71
N SER A 187 8.39 11.03 -15.01
CA SER A 187 8.65 11.67 -13.71
C SER A 187 8.82 10.64 -12.60
N PHE A 188 8.08 9.51 -12.67
CA PHE A 188 8.34 8.38 -11.80
C PHE A 188 9.79 7.89 -11.95
N GLN A 189 10.27 7.72 -13.19
CA GLN A 189 11.67 7.33 -13.44
C GLN A 189 12.68 8.39 -13.02
N ALA A 190 12.34 9.68 -13.14
CA ALA A 190 13.18 10.79 -12.68
C ALA A 190 13.28 10.87 -11.14
N ALA A 191 12.23 10.45 -10.42
CA ALA A 191 12.19 10.42 -8.96
C ALA A 191 13.04 9.28 -8.34
N ILE A 192 13.46 8.28 -9.14
CA ILE A 192 14.15 7.08 -8.67
C ILE A 192 15.65 7.33 -8.56
N GLN A 193 16.22 6.90 -7.44
CA GLN A 193 17.67 6.77 -7.25
C GLN A 193 18.08 5.31 -7.46
N ARG A 194 19.29 5.09 -8.00
CA ARG A 194 19.78 3.76 -8.36
C ARG A 194 21.00 3.37 -7.56
N LEU A 195 20.97 2.16 -7.03
CA LEU A 195 22.06 1.51 -6.36
C LEU A 195 22.18 0.08 -6.91
N GLU A 196 22.95 -0.11 -8.00
CA GLU A 196 23.05 -1.38 -8.73
C GLU A 196 21.67 -1.87 -9.23
N MET A 197 21.24 -3.06 -8.80
CA MET A 197 19.92 -3.64 -9.12
C MET A 197 18.81 -3.14 -8.21
N LEU A 198 19.13 -2.35 -7.18
CA LEU A 198 18.18 -1.69 -6.30
C LEU A 198 17.83 -0.31 -6.84
N GLU A 199 16.57 -0.08 -7.11
CA GLU A 199 16.01 1.24 -7.36
C GLU A 199 15.27 1.70 -6.11
N VAL A 200 15.43 2.97 -5.73
CA VAL A 200 14.87 3.51 -4.48
C VAL A 200 14.07 4.76 -4.78
N LEU A 201 12.83 4.77 -4.32
CA LEU A 201 11.95 5.91 -4.34
C LEU A 201 11.77 6.41 -2.91
N LEU A 202 12.24 7.62 -2.62
CA LEU A 202 12.21 8.20 -1.29
C LEU A 202 10.98 9.09 -1.10
N ALA A 203 10.41 9.09 0.10
CA ALA A 203 9.52 10.15 0.54
C ALA A 203 10.28 11.51 0.55
N PRO A 204 9.57 12.66 0.50
CA PRO A 204 10.23 13.95 0.67
C PRO A 204 10.83 14.09 2.08
N GLU A 205 11.89 14.89 2.21
CA GLU A 205 12.49 15.20 3.51
C GLU A 205 11.60 16.12 4.34
N SER A 206 10.90 17.03 3.66
CA SER A 206 10.07 18.06 4.28
C SER A 206 8.68 17.52 4.65
N SER A 207 8.30 17.68 5.92
CA SER A 207 6.93 17.38 6.37
C SER A 207 5.87 18.18 5.61
N LEU A 208 6.18 19.39 5.16
CA LEU A 208 5.25 20.21 4.38
C LEU A 208 4.99 19.62 3.00
N GLU A 209 6.03 19.16 2.32
CA GLU A 209 5.91 18.50 1.01
C GLU A 209 5.15 17.18 1.15
N TYR A 210 5.46 16.40 2.18
CA TYR A 210 4.75 15.17 2.50
C TYR A 210 3.24 15.41 2.70
N MET A 211 2.89 16.44 3.48
CA MET A 211 1.48 16.81 3.69
C MET A 211 0.79 17.26 2.40
N LYS A 212 1.48 18.00 1.51
CA LYS A 212 0.94 18.34 0.18
C LYS A 212 0.64 17.10 -0.65
N ILE A 213 1.54 16.11 -0.65
CA ILE A 213 1.33 14.82 -1.34
C ILE A 213 0.08 14.11 -0.81
N LEU A 214 -0.09 14.04 0.51
CA LEU A 214 -1.29 13.45 1.11
C LEU A 214 -2.55 14.22 0.73
N GLU A 215 -2.51 15.55 0.75
CA GLU A 215 -3.64 16.39 0.38
C GLU A 215 -4.04 16.23 -1.09
N VAL A 216 -3.08 16.23 -2.01
CA VAL A 216 -3.31 15.99 -3.44
C VAL A 216 -3.87 14.58 -3.66
N SER A 217 -3.30 13.58 -3.00
CA SER A 217 -3.76 12.19 -3.11
C SER A 217 -5.15 11.97 -2.53
N ALA A 218 -5.52 12.70 -1.48
CA ALA A 218 -6.87 12.63 -0.90
C ALA A 218 -7.94 13.26 -1.78
N LYS A 219 -7.56 14.26 -2.60
CA LYS A 219 -8.48 14.99 -3.48
C LYS A 219 -8.50 14.48 -4.90
N GLY A 220 -7.45 13.78 -5.33
CA GLY A 220 -7.23 13.33 -6.70
C GLY A 220 -7.55 11.87 -6.92
N THR A 221 -7.72 11.53 -8.20
CA THR A 221 -7.85 10.15 -8.67
C THR A 221 -6.94 9.91 -9.87
N GLY A 222 -6.23 8.78 -9.90
CA GLY A 222 -5.36 8.42 -11.03
C GLY A 222 -3.93 8.95 -10.92
N GLU A 223 -3.40 9.46 -12.02
CA GLU A 223 -2.04 10.02 -12.06
C GLU A 223 -1.90 11.20 -11.10
N GLY A 224 -0.75 11.34 -10.47
CA GLY A 224 -0.50 12.37 -9.44
C GLY A 224 -1.06 12.04 -8.05
N THR A 225 -1.41 10.79 -7.80
CA THR A 225 -1.80 10.29 -6.49
C THR A 225 -0.88 9.17 -6.04
N ILE A 226 -0.90 8.84 -4.74
CA ILE A 226 -0.17 7.68 -4.20
C ILE A 226 -0.56 6.40 -4.96
N ASN A 227 -1.84 6.22 -5.24
CA ASN A 227 -2.32 5.07 -6.00
C ASN A 227 -1.78 5.05 -7.43
N GLY A 228 -1.80 6.20 -8.12
CA GLY A 228 -1.23 6.33 -9.46
C GLY A 228 0.27 6.02 -9.48
N MET A 229 1.02 6.52 -8.51
CA MET A 229 2.44 6.24 -8.34
C MET A 229 2.73 4.74 -8.15
N LEU A 230 1.95 4.06 -7.30
CA LEU A 230 2.09 2.62 -7.09
C LEU A 230 1.77 1.83 -8.35
N ILE A 231 0.76 2.25 -9.14
CA ILE A 231 0.45 1.63 -10.43
C ILE A 231 1.59 1.86 -11.43
N ASP A 232 2.14 3.08 -11.51
CA ASP A 232 3.23 3.39 -12.43
C ASP A 232 4.52 2.63 -12.08
N SER A 233 4.70 2.26 -10.80
CA SER A 233 5.81 1.41 -10.37
C SER A 233 5.79 0.01 -11.01
N GLU A 234 4.63 -0.53 -11.36
CA GLU A 234 4.52 -1.84 -12.01
C GLU A 234 5.13 -1.86 -13.42
N ASP A 235 5.11 -0.72 -14.12
CA ASP A 235 5.69 -0.60 -15.46
C ASP A 235 7.24 -0.66 -15.46
N GLY A 236 7.87 -0.48 -14.30
CA GLY A 236 9.32 -0.59 -14.13
C GLY A 236 9.89 -2.00 -14.31
N ARG A 237 9.03 -3.00 -14.53
CA ARG A 237 9.41 -4.42 -14.67
C ARG A 237 10.25 -4.93 -13.50
N TYR A 238 9.86 -4.56 -12.28
CA TYR A 238 10.47 -5.09 -11.08
C TYR A 238 9.98 -6.50 -10.81
N ALA A 239 10.89 -7.37 -10.39
CA ALA A 239 10.53 -8.68 -9.85
C ALA A 239 10.04 -8.56 -8.40
N ALA A 240 10.54 -7.56 -7.67
CA ALA A 240 10.08 -7.23 -6.32
C ALA A 240 9.90 -5.71 -6.14
N ILE A 241 8.84 -5.33 -5.44
CA ILE A 241 8.59 -3.98 -4.92
C ILE A 241 8.42 -4.11 -3.42
N VAL A 242 9.35 -3.54 -2.66
CA VAL A 242 9.31 -3.54 -1.19
C VAL A 242 8.87 -2.15 -0.73
N MET A 243 7.79 -2.10 0.02
CA MET A 243 7.23 -0.86 0.55
C MET A 243 7.52 -0.79 2.05
N ASP A 244 8.30 0.19 2.46
CA ASP A 244 8.50 0.57 3.87
C ASP A 244 7.34 1.47 4.28
N VAL A 245 6.37 0.89 4.98
CA VAL A 245 5.11 1.55 5.32
C VAL A 245 5.21 2.16 6.71
N PRO A 246 5.00 3.48 6.86
CA PRO A 246 5.05 4.12 8.17
C PRO A 246 3.96 3.59 9.12
N ALA A 247 4.24 3.66 10.43
CA ALA A 247 3.33 3.21 11.48
C ALA A 247 2.18 4.22 11.72
N SER A 248 1.54 4.68 10.65
CA SER A 248 0.43 5.64 10.66
C SER A 248 -0.76 5.08 9.90
N GLU A 249 -1.97 5.31 10.39
CA GLU A 249 -3.20 4.95 9.69
C GLU A 249 -3.56 6.02 8.66
N ASP A 250 -2.65 6.30 7.74
CA ASP A 250 -2.83 7.30 6.69
C ASP A 250 -3.07 6.66 5.31
N LEU A 251 -3.13 7.53 4.31
CA LEU A 251 -3.32 7.10 2.91
C LEU A 251 -2.22 6.17 2.42
N TRP A 252 -0.96 6.34 2.89
CA TRP A 252 0.15 5.46 2.52
C TRP A 252 -0.10 4.03 2.93
N MET A 253 -0.47 3.82 4.21
CA MET A 253 -0.78 2.48 4.71
C MET A 253 -1.94 1.87 3.93
N GLY A 254 -3.03 2.61 3.73
CA GLY A 254 -4.21 2.14 3.00
C GLY A 254 -3.87 1.68 1.58
N HIS A 255 -3.19 2.54 0.80
CA HIS A 255 -2.80 2.22 -0.58
C HIS A 255 -1.76 1.10 -0.66
N SER A 256 -0.80 1.06 0.27
CA SER A 256 0.23 0.02 0.30
C SER A 256 -0.37 -1.36 0.57
N ILE A 257 -1.30 -1.48 1.50
CA ILE A 257 -2.01 -2.74 1.81
C ILE A 257 -2.80 -3.22 0.59
N VAL A 258 -3.49 -2.31 -0.10
CA VAL A 258 -4.29 -2.64 -1.28
C VAL A 258 -3.41 -3.06 -2.46
N PHE A 259 -2.25 -2.44 -2.62
CA PHE A 259 -1.30 -2.73 -3.68
C PHE A 259 -0.51 -4.02 -3.43
N ALA A 260 -0.24 -4.36 -2.17
CA ALA A 260 0.56 -5.51 -1.78
C ALA A 260 -0.07 -6.85 -2.19
N ASN A 261 0.76 -7.83 -2.50
CA ASN A 261 0.38 -9.24 -2.56
C ASN A 261 1.06 -10.09 -1.47
N THR A 262 1.89 -9.45 -0.65
CA THR A 262 2.54 -10.04 0.53
C THR A 262 2.65 -8.98 1.61
N ALA A 263 2.36 -9.31 2.86
CA ALA A 263 2.57 -8.44 4.01
C ALA A 263 3.55 -9.07 5.01
N LEU A 264 4.52 -8.30 5.45
CA LEU A 264 5.40 -8.63 6.57
C LEU A 264 5.05 -7.71 7.74
N ILE A 265 4.42 -8.26 8.76
CA ILE A 265 4.13 -7.53 9.99
C ILE A 265 5.34 -7.66 10.90
N VAL A 266 5.92 -6.53 11.28
CA VAL A 266 7.11 -6.48 12.15
C VAL A 266 6.68 -6.16 13.57
N ALA A 267 7.14 -6.94 14.53
CA ALA A 267 6.86 -6.74 15.96
C ALA A 267 8.07 -7.14 16.81
N ARG A 268 8.22 -6.51 17.97
CA ARG A 268 9.09 -7.03 19.03
C ARG A 268 8.26 -7.97 19.92
N PRO A 269 8.89 -8.90 20.62
CA PRO A 269 8.19 -9.84 21.51
C PRO A 269 7.83 -9.15 22.84
N THR A 270 7.02 -8.07 22.78
CA THR A 270 6.54 -7.29 23.92
C THR A 270 5.01 -7.25 23.93
N LEU A 271 4.42 -6.98 25.09
CA LEU A 271 2.97 -6.85 25.25
C LEU A 271 2.40 -5.69 24.43
N ALA A 272 3.13 -4.56 24.36
CA ALA A 272 2.71 -3.39 23.59
C ALA A 272 2.67 -3.71 22.09
N ASP A 273 3.70 -4.39 21.57
CA ASP A 273 3.77 -4.74 20.15
C ASP A 273 2.81 -5.88 19.81
N LEU A 274 2.50 -6.78 20.75
CA LEU A 274 1.42 -7.75 20.61
C LEU A 274 0.07 -7.07 20.37
N ALA A 275 -0.24 -6.03 21.17
CA ALA A 275 -1.47 -5.25 20.98
C ALA A 275 -1.49 -4.51 19.63
N ALA A 276 -0.37 -3.88 19.24
CA ALA A 276 -0.22 -3.22 17.95
C ALA A 276 -0.36 -4.21 16.78
N THR A 277 0.25 -5.41 16.89
CA THR A 277 0.15 -6.47 15.87
C THR A 277 -1.28 -6.98 15.74
N ARG A 278 -2.00 -7.14 16.86
CA ARG A 278 -3.42 -7.50 16.85
C ARG A 278 -4.26 -6.47 16.11
N HIS A 279 -3.99 -5.18 16.31
CA HIS A 279 -4.66 -4.10 15.59
C HIS A 279 -4.37 -4.17 14.10
N THR A 280 -3.09 -4.30 13.71
CA THR A 280 -2.68 -4.49 12.29
C THR A 280 -3.41 -5.66 11.64
N LEU A 281 -3.45 -6.81 12.32
CA LEU A 281 -4.15 -8.00 11.82
C LEU A 281 -5.65 -7.76 11.68
N THR A 282 -6.27 -7.10 12.63
CA THR A 282 -7.70 -6.76 12.56
C THR A 282 -8.00 -5.90 11.34
N LEU A 283 -7.17 -4.90 11.05
CA LEU A 283 -7.30 -4.06 9.85
C LEU A 283 -7.13 -4.87 8.57
N LEU A 284 -6.07 -5.68 8.48
CA LEU A 284 -5.82 -6.54 7.31
C LEU A 284 -6.95 -7.55 7.08
N LEU A 285 -7.48 -8.16 8.15
CA LEU A 285 -8.52 -9.18 8.08
C LEU A 285 -9.92 -8.57 7.84
N SER A 286 -10.21 -7.39 8.37
CA SER A 286 -11.48 -6.69 8.12
C SER A 286 -11.62 -6.25 6.67
N GLY A 287 -10.51 -5.81 6.05
CA GLY A 287 -10.46 -5.53 4.62
C GLY A 287 -10.63 -6.75 3.71
N MET A 288 -10.63 -7.96 4.25
CA MET A 288 -10.68 -9.21 3.49
C MET A 288 -12.06 -9.57 2.89
N ARG A 289 -13.06 -8.71 2.98
CA ARG A 289 -14.40 -8.97 2.41
C ARG A 289 -14.53 -8.66 0.91
N SER A 290 -13.51 -8.08 0.28
CA SER A 290 -13.50 -7.80 -1.16
C SER A 290 -12.71 -8.85 -1.97
N GLU A 291 -12.98 -8.97 -3.28
CA GLU A 291 -12.38 -9.99 -4.16
C GLU A 291 -10.86 -9.85 -4.39
N LYS A 292 -10.25 -8.72 -4.01
CA LYS A 292 -8.80 -8.47 -4.10
C LYS A 292 -8.16 -8.38 -2.73
N ARG A 293 -8.20 -9.47 -1.99
CA ARG A 293 -7.66 -9.58 -0.64
C ARG A 293 -6.20 -10.00 -0.67
N LEU A 294 -5.47 -9.47 0.29
CA LEU A 294 -4.26 -10.15 0.70
C LEU A 294 -4.68 -11.50 1.31
N ALA A 295 -4.31 -12.60 0.68
CA ALA A 295 -4.63 -13.93 1.19
C ALA A 295 -3.97 -14.13 2.57
N LYS A 296 -4.63 -14.83 3.51
CA LYS A 296 -4.05 -15.10 4.83
C LYS A 296 -2.66 -15.74 4.72
N GLU A 297 -2.48 -16.58 3.72
CA GLU A 297 -1.24 -17.29 3.39
C GLU A 297 -0.12 -16.36 2.89
N SER A 298 -0.48 -15.12 2.56
CA SER A 298 0.48 -14.08 2.13
C SER A 298 0.81 -13.07 3.23
N ILE A 299 0.32 -13.28 4.45
CA ILE A 299 0.62 -12.45 5.62
C ILE A 299 1.58 -13.21 6.52
N TYR A 300 2.68 -12.59 6.87
CA TYR A 300 3.74 -13.18 7.68
C TYR A 300 4.09 -12.26 8.85
N LEU A 301 4.58 -12.85 9.93
CA LEU A 301 5.10 -12.17 11.11
C LEU A 301 6.63 -12.24 11.12
N VAL A 302 7.26 -11.12 11.38
CA VAL A 302 8.70 -11.03 11.69
C VAL A 302 8.84 -10.55 13.13
N LEU A 303 9.37 -11.41 14.00
CA LEU A 303 9.72 -11.03 15.36
C LEU A 303 11.13 -10.47 15.37
N ASN A 304 11.23 -9.16 15.58
CA ASN A 304 12.51 -8.44 15.57
C ASN A 304 12.98 -8.10 17.00
N GLN A 305 14.28 -7.86 17.13
CA GLN A 305 14.92 -7.52 18.40
C GLN A 305 14.66 -8.56 19.51
N PHE A 306 14.63 -9.84 19.12
CA PHE A 306 14.43 -10.94 20.05
C PHE A 306 15.65 -11.09 20.97
N THR A 307 15.39 -11.31 22.26
CA THR A 307 16.40 -11.65 23.26
C THR A 307 15.92 -12.79 24.14
N ASP A 308 16.81 -13.46 24.83
CA ASP A 308 16.45 -14.51 25.81
C ASP A 308 15.62 -13.96 27.00
N ARG A 309 15.59 -12.61 27.18
CA ARG A 309 14.81 -11.90 28.19
C ARG A 309 13.50 -11.34 27.66
N SER A 310 13.15 -11.66 26.42
CA SER A 310 11.88 -11.23 25.81
C SER A 310 10.68 -11.76 26.62
N GLY A 311 9.63 -10.93 26.75
CA GLY A 311 8.44 -11.31 27.48
C GLY A 311 7.63 -12.44 26.84
N PHE A 312 7.88 -12.70 25.56
CA PHE A 312 7.24 -13.78 24.80
C PHE A 312 8.28 -14.62 24.08
N THR A 313 8.05 -15.92 24.04
CA THR A 313 8.66 -16.79 23.05
C THR A 313 7.95 -16.60 21.71
N PRO A 314 8.56 -16.96 20.59
CA PRO A 314 7.88 -16.88 19.28
C PRO A 314 6.54 -17.61 19.27
N ARG A 315 6.47 -18.79 19.86
CA ARG A 315 5.26 -19.60 19.95
C ARG A 315 4.20 -18.94 20.84
N SER A 316 4.55 -18.49 22.05
CA SER A 316 3.57 -17.85 22.92
C SER A 316 3.03 -16.55 22.36
N PHE A 317 3.83 -15.77 21.62
CA PHE A 317 3.38 -14.58 20.91
C PHE A 317 2.32 -14.94 19.85
N GLN A 318 2.57 -16.00 19.09
CA GLN A 318 1.66 -16.48 18.06
C GLN A 318 0.37 -17.06 18.65
N ASP A 319 0.48 -17.83 19.75
CA ASP A 319 -0.67 -18.42 20.46
C ASP A 319 -1.60 -17.32 21.03
N GLU A 320 -1.04 -16.25 21.59
CA GLU A 320 -1.79 -15.08 22.08
C GLU A 320 -2.51 -14.32 20.94
N LEU A 321 -1.87 -14.14 19.80
CA LEU A 321 -2.51 -13.56 18.62
C LEU A 321 -3.68 -14.46 18.15
N ALA A 322 -3.44 -15.75 18.03
CA ALA A 322 -4.48 -16.71 17.62
C ALA A 322 -5.67 -16.73 18.59
N GLY A 323 -5.41 -16.66 19.90
CA GLY A 323 -6.44 -16.61 20.93
C GLY A 323 -7.33 -15.37 20.88
N THR A 324 -6.77 -14.22 20.41
CA THR A 324 -7.51 -12.95 20.40
C THR A 324 -8.12 -12.60 19.05
N VAL A 325 -7.45 -12.93 17.93
CA VAL A 325 -7.89 -12.60 16.56
C VAL A 325 -8.55 -13.80 15.88
N GLY A 326 -8.49 -14.99 16.49
CA GLY A 326 -8.95 -16.24 15.92
C GLY A 326 -8.02 -16.84 14.86
N TRP A 327 -6.87 -16.19 14.61
CA TRP A 327 -5.83 -16.62 13.69
C TRP A 327 -4.53 -15.85 13.93
N ALA A 328 -3.39 -16.49 13.67
CA ALA A 328 -2.10 -15.84 13.67
C ALA A 328 -1.32 -16.16 12.39
N PRO A 329 -0.61 -15.18 11.81
CA PRO A 329 0.24 -15.44 10.66
C PRO A 329 1.42 -16.33 11.03
N PRO A 330 1.96 -17.12 10.08
CA PRO A 330 3.19 -17.84 10.30
C PRO A 330 4.36 -16.86 10.54
N ILE A 331 5.26 -17.25 11.45
CA ILE A 331 6.48 -16.50 11.71
C ILE A 331 7.48 -16.81 10.59
N ALA A 332 7.78 -15.80 9.76
CA ALA A 332 8.75 -15.91 8.68
C ALA A 332 10.19 -15.84 9.20
N ALA A 333 10.44 -15.04 10.23
CA ALA A 333 11.75 -14.87 10.83
C ALA A 333 11.67 -14.43 12.30
N VAL A 334 12.68 -14.86 13.07
CA VAL A 334 12.97 -14.33 14.40
C VAL A 334 14.38 -13.74 14.33
N LEU A 335 14.45 -12.42 14.44
CA LEU A 335 15.72 -11.69 14.33
C LEU A 335 16.19 -11.29 15.73
N PRO A 336 17.42 -11.66 16.13
CA PRO A 336 17.93 -11.30 17.44
C PRO A 336 18.16 -9.78 17.55
N TYR A 337 18.15 -9.27 18.75
CA TYR A 337 18.65 -7.94 19.01
C TYR A 337 20.16 -7.91 18.79
N GLU A 338 20.60 -7.12 17.83
CA GLU A 338 22.02 -6.98 17.45
C GLU A 338 22.43 -5.50 17.51
N PRO A 339 23.23 -5.10 18.51
CA PRO A 339 23.67 -3.71 18.65
C PRO A 339 24.40 -3.16 17.42
N GLY A 340 25.09 -4.04 16.69
CA GLY A 340 25.82 -3.68 15.47
C GLY A 340 24.92 -3.19 14.33
N VAL A 341 23.61 -3.47 14.36
CA VAL A 341 22.65 -3.00 13.34
C VAL A 341 22.58 -1.47 13.31
N ALA A 342 22.38 -0.83 14.47
CA ALA A 342 22.32 0.63 14.54
C ALA A 342 23.64 1.25 14.09
N GLN A 343 24.78 0.71 14.54
CA GLN A 343 26.09 1.19 14.10
C GLN A 343 26.31 1.03 12.59
N ALA A 344 25.81 -0.05 11.99
CA ALA A 344 25.91 -0.26 10.55
C ALA A 344 25.09 0.79 9.79
N GLN A 345 23.86 1.04 10.24
CA GLN A 345 22.98 2.06 9.65
C GLN A 345 23.57 3.47 9.78
N ASP A 346 24.11 3.85 10.94
CA ASP A 346 24.79 5.14 11.15
C ASP A 346 25.99 5.32 10.21
N ASN A 347 26.65 4.23 9.82
CA ASN A 347 27.73 4.24 8.85
C ASN A 347 27.24 4.13 7.40
N GLY A 348 25.93 4.12 7.16
CA GLY A 348 25.35 3.94 5.82
C GLY A 348 25.74 2.62 5.17
N ILE A 349 25.75 1.55 5.95
CA ILE A 349 26.07 0.19 5.51
C ILE A 349 24.87 -0.68 5.82
N PRO A 350 24.22 -1.28 4.81
CA PRO A 350 23.13 -2.20 5.07
C PRO A 350 23.58 -3.32 6.02
N PRO A 351 22.89 -3.54 7.17
CA PRO A 351 23.32 -4.55 8.16
C PRO A 351 23.50 -5.95 7.58
N VAL A 352 22.71 -6.32 6.60
CA VAL A 352 22.79 -7.62 5.91
C VAL A 352 24.15 -7.89 5.25
N THR A 353 24.97 -6.86 5.01
CA THR A 353 26.31 -7.02 4.42
C THR A 353 27.37 -7.42 5.43
N ARG A 354 27.07 -7.41 6.74
CA ARG A 354 27.99 -7.70 7.83
C ARG A 354 27.76 -9.06 8.51
N ILE A 355 26.73 -9.79 8.08
CA ILE A 355 26.38 -11.11 8.62
C ILE A 355 26.91 -12.22 7.63
#